data_361b33e9e74331768f6c726d9311081e
#
_entry.id   361b33e9e74331768f6c726d9311081e
#
_cell.length_a   1.000
_cell.length_b   1.000
_cell.length_c   1.000
_cell.angle_alpha   90.00
_cell.angle_beta   90.00
_cell.angle_gamma   90.00
#
_symmetry.space_group_name_H-M   'P 1'
#
loop_
_entity.id
_entity.type
_entity.pdbx_description
1 polymer ?
#
loop_
_entity_poly.entity_id
_entity_poly.type
_entity_poly.pdbx_seq_one_letter_code
_entity_poly.pdbx_strand_id
1 'polypeptide(L)'
;MTDEELQIFCLIEIEKLLQANGKSLRDFAGMPLPNVNLVSQFSNSMVLRELEYDISVMLEEHNSNFPKLNEEQKSIYDRIIHCVTKKEHRRIVINVASSGIASLLLPGGKTAHSMFGIPIELNEDTICRISKDSPKADLIQLAELIIWDEAPMTNKLAFKALDRSFRDIMTLISVSYKDLPFGGKIIVLGGDFQQVLLAIPKASHAEIVLASINSSILWKHFEVLTLTKDMRLESVTNQSNLKELKRFFDWILQIGEGRIGTIINEKLLVQIPNEFLIFPSDNPIDDIINAIYPDIVRNFDDTGFFQDRAILALKVEIVEEINDHILQLLPRTEKEYLSADSICGSDAYCEVDVD
;
A
#
# COMPACT_ATOMS: atom_id res chain seq x y z
N MET A 1 -10.11 -8.51 24.65
CA MET A 1 -9.21 -8.84 25.78
C MET A 1 -10.06 -9.24 26.97
N THR A 2 -9.76 -10.35 27.60
CA THR A 2 -10.40 -10.72 28.88
C THR A 2 -9.76 -9.89 30.00
N ASP A 3 -10.42 -9.80 31.18
CA ASP A 3 -9.86 -9.08 32.32
C ASP A 3 -8.51 -9.65 32.77
N GLU A 4 -8.30 -10.96 32.63
CA GLU A 4 -7.02 -11.62 32.91
C GLU A 4 -5.93 -11.21 31.91
N GLU A 5 -6.26 -11.12 30.62
CA GLU A 5 -5.33 -10.64 29.59
C GLU A 5 -4.94 -9.18 29.82
N LEU A 6 -5.89 -8.32 30.23
CA LEU A 6 -5.65 -6.92 30.56
C LEU A 6 -4.72 -6.79 31.77
N GLN A 7 -4.95 -7.58 32.81
CA GLN A 7 -4.11 -7.59 34.00
C GLN A 7 -2.67 -8.00 33.69
N ILE A 8 -2.48 -9.04 32.86
CA ILE A 8 -1.15 -9.50 32.42
C ILE A 8 -0.45 -8.41 31.62
N PHE A 9 -1.16 -7.74 30.71
CA PHE A 9 -0.62 -6.63 29.94
C PHE A 9 -0.14 -5.46 30.82
N CYS A 10 -0.97 -5.04 31.76
CA CYS A 10 -0.59 -4.00 32.74
C CYS A 10 0.67 -4.38 33.53
N LEU A 11 0.77 -5.63 33.98
CA LEU A 11 1.95 -6.11 34.70
C LEU A 11 3.21 -6.12 33.85
N ILE A 12 3.10 -6.45 32.55
CA ILE A 12 4.24 -6.41 31.61
C ILE A 12 4.71 -4.95 31.41
N GLU A 13 3.79 -4.01 31.21
CA GLU A 13 4.16 -2.60 31.02
C GLU A 13 4.80 -1.99 32.31
N ILE A 14 4.29 -2.35 33.48
CA ILE A 14 4.88 -1.97 34.77
C ILE A 14 6.28 -2.57 34.91
N GLU A 15 6.48 -3.84 34.58
CA GLU A 15 7.81 -4.49 34.63
C GLU A 15 8.82 -3.79 33.70
N LYS A 16 8.42 -3.43 32.49
CA LYS A 16 9.29 -2.68 31.55
C LYS A 16 9.72 -1.31 32.13
N LEU A 17 8.76 -0.57 32.72
CA LEU A 17 9.03 0.71 33.37
C LEU A 17 9.96 0.57 34.58
N LEU A 18 9.79 -0.49 35.35
CA LEU A 18 10.65 -0.80 36.49
C LEU A 18 12.06 -1.18 36.03
N GLN A 19 12.19 -2.01 35.01
CA GLN A 19 13.48 -2.41 34.46
C GLN A 19 14.27 -1.24 33.88
N ALA A 20 13.59 -0.27 33.25
CA ALA A 20 14.23 0.98 32.81
C ALA A 20 14.84 1.78 33.97
N ASN A 21 14.37 1.55 35.20
CA ASN A 21 14.87 2.17 36.44
C ASN A 21 15.69 1.20 37.31
N GLY A 22 16.14 0.06 36.76
CA GLY A 22 16.97 -0.94 37.46
C GLY A 22 16.23 -1.71 38.56
N LYS A 23 14.89 -1.76 38.52
CA LYS A 23 14.02 -2.49 39.45
C LYS A 23 13.19 -3.54 38.70
N SER A 24 12.54 -4.45 39.43
CA SER A 24 11.63 -5.46 38.90
C SER A 24 10.40 -5.58 39.79
N LEU A 25 9.27 -6.07 39.26
CA LEU A 25 8.10 -6.43 40.06
C LEU A 25 8.43 -7.43 41.18
N ARG A 26 9.50 -8.21 41.03
CA ARG A 26 10.01 -9.14 42.06
C ARG A 26 10.56 -8.44 43.29
N ASP A 27 10.93 -7.18 43.19
CA ASP A 27 11.46 -6.36 44.30
C ASP A 27 10.34 -5.86 45.22
N PHE A 28 9.07 -6.06 44.82
CA PHE A 28 7.89 -5.62 45.56
C PHE A 28 7.09 -6.79 46.08
N ALA A 29 7.16 -7.04 47.40
CA ALA A 29 6.46 -8.15 48.01
C ALA A 29 4.93 -8.02 47.85
N GLY A 30 4.29 -9.11 47.35
CA GLY A 30 2.84 -9.16 47.14
C GLY A 30 2.35 -8.68 45.76
N MET A 31 3.23 -8.20 44.89
CA MET A 31 2.86 -7.90 43.51
C MET A 31 2.76 -9.19 42.69
N PRO A 32 1.68 -9.38 41.94
CA PRO A 32 1.58 -10.51 41.03
C PRO A 32 2.63 -10.41 39.91
N LEU A 33 3.19 -11.56 39.53
CA LEU A 33 4.14 -11.62 38.42
C LEU A 33 3.40 -12.05 37.14
N PRO A 34 3.71 -11.45 36.00
CA PRO A 34 3.13 -11.86 34.73
C PRO A 34 3.53 -13.32 34.40
N ASN A 35 2.61 -14.10 33.86
CA ASN A 35 2.89 -15.48 33.44
C ASN A 35 3.90 -15.48 32.28
N VAL A 36 5.07 -16.08 32.48
CA VAL A 36 6.21 -16.05 31.54
C VAL A 36 5.84 -16.58 30.15
N ASN A 37 4.94 -17.57 30.06
CA ASN A 37 4.49 -18.13 28.79
C ASN A 37 3.54 -17.19 28.01
N LEU A 38 2.88 -16.27 28.71
CA LEU A 38 2.03 -15.25 28.11
C LEU A 38 2.81 -13.95 27.87
N VAL A 39 3.86 -13.69 28.64
CA VAL A 39 4.72 -12.50 28.47
C VAL A 39 5.32 -12.42 27.07
N SER A 40 5.73 -13.54 26.48
CA SER A 40 6.28 -13.57 25.11
C SER A 40 5.24 -13.22 24.05
N GLN A 41 3.98 -13.60 24.26
CA GLN A 41 2.88 -13.26 23.36
C GLN A 41 2.43 -11.80 23.50
N PHE A 42 2.42 -11.26 24.73
CA PHE A 42 2.00 -9.88 25.01
C PHE A 42 3.12 -8.85 24.96
N SER A 43 4.40 -9.26 24.89
CA SER A 43 5.52 -8.31 24.75
C SER A 43 5.65 -7.71 23.36
N ASN A 44 5.02 -8.30 22.35
CA ASN A 44 5.08 -7.83 20.98
C ASN A 44 3.97 -6.81 20.68
N SER A 45 4.30 -5.52 20.80
CA SER A 45 3.36 -4.42 20.51
C SER A 45 2.79 -4.42 19.08
N MET A 46 3.48 -5.05 18.13
CA MET A 46 2.98 -5.18 16.77
C MET A 46 1.84 -6.20 16.70
N VAL A 47 1.99 -7.33 17.37
CA VAL A 47 0.95 -8.37 17.46
C VAL A 47 -0.26 -7.84 18.22
N LEU A 48 -0.05 -7.14 19.32
CA LEU A 48 -1.14 -6.55 20.12
C LEU A 48 -2.00 -5.60 19.29
N ARG A 49 -1.39 -4.70 18.52
CA ARG A 49 -2.13 -3.77 17.65
C ARG A 49 -3.01 -4.49 16.64
N GLU A 50 -2.56 -5.62 16.12
CA GLU A 50 -3.36 -6.44 15.18
C GLU A 50 -4.46 -7.26 15.88
N LEU A 51 -4.45 -7.32 17.21
CA LEU A 51 -5.49 -7.99 18.03
C LEU A 51 -6.45 -6.99 18.70
N GLU A 52 -6.15 -5.68 18.68
CA GLU A 52 -6.94 -4.62 19.31
C GLU A 52 -8.16 -4.16 18.49
N TYR A 53 -8.38 -4.70 17.31
CA TYR A 53 -9.54 -4.35 16.50
C TYR A 53 -10.86 -4.68 17.23
N ASP A 54 -11.79 -3.71 17.23
CA ASP A 54 -13.13 -3.91 17.74
C ASP A 54 -13.92 -4.83 16.78
N ILE A 55 -14.13 -6.06 17.23
CA ILE A 55 -14.81 -7.10 16.46
C ILE A 55 -16.25 -6.67 16.12
N SER A 56 -16.92 -5.93 17.02
CA SER A 56 -18.30 -5.49 16.82
C SER A 56 -18.38 -4.49 15.66
N VAL A 57 -17.46 -3.52 15.63
CA VAL A 57 -17.35 -2.53 14.53
C VAL A 57 -17.02 -3.23 13.23
N MET A 58 -16.04 -4.13 13.22
CA MET A 58 -15.67 -4.87 12.01
C MET A 58 -16.81 -5.75 11.48
N LEU A 59 -17.60 -6.36 12.37
CA LEU A 59 -18.75 -7.18 11.98
C LEU A 59 -19.86 -6.29 11.38
N GLU A 60 -20.11 -5.12 11.94
CA GLU A 60 -21.08 -4.16 11.42
C GLU A 60 -20.67 -3.66 10.03
N GLU A 61 -19.39 -3.29 9.85
CA GLU A 61 -18.84 -2.91 8.55
C GLU A 61 -18.95 -4.06 7.53
N HIS A 62 -18.60 -5.28 7.93
CA HIS A 62 -18.72 -6.46 7.08
C HIS A 62 -20.18 -6.66 6.64
N ASN A 63 -21.12 -6.66 7.58
CA ASN A 63 -22.54 -6.85 7.27
C ASN A 63 -23.13 -5.74 6.39
N SER A 64 -22.60 -4.52 6.50
CA SER A 64 -22.96 -3.40 5.64
C SER A 64 -22.37 -3.50 4.22
N ASN A 65 -21.12 -3.98 4.09
CA ASN A 65 -20.40 -3.94 2.84
C ASN A 65 -20.49 -5.24 2.03
N PHE A 66 -20.55 -6.40 2.67
CA PHE A 66 -20.63 -7.68 1.98
C PHE A 66 -21.82 -7.81 0.99
N PRO A 67 -23.04 -7.33 1.30
CA PRO A 67 -24.16 -7.36 0.35
C PRO A 67 -23.93 -6.50 -0.89
N LYS A 68 -23.05 -5.48 -0.82
CA LYS A 68 -22.75 -4.56 -1.94
C LYS A 68 -21.79 -5.17 -2.95
N LEU A 69 -21.13 -6.29 -2.60
CA LEU A 69 -20.22 -6.99 -3.52
C LEU A 69 -21.02 -7.60 -4.68
N ASN A 70 -20.49 -7.47 -5.89
CA ASN A 70 -21.02 -8.21 -7.04
C ASN A 70 -20.60 -9.69 -7.00
N GLU A 71 -21.13 -10.52 -7.90
CA GLU A 71 -20.87 -11.98 -7.92
C GLU A 71 -19.39 -12.32 -8.13
N GLU A 72 -18.65 -11.55 -8.94
CA GLU A 72 -17.22 -11.77 -9.15
C GLU A 72 -16.45 -11.47 -7.86
N GLN A 73 -16.76 -10.37 -7.19
CA GLN A 73 -16.12 -9.98 -5.92
C GLN A 73 -16.44 -10.98 -4.80
N LYS A 74 -17.70 -11.45 -4.70
CA LYS A 74 -18.08 -12.49 -3.74
C LYS A 74 -17.31 -13.79 -3.97
N SER A 75 -17.20 -14.22 -5.23
CA SER A 75 -16.44 -15.42 -5.59
C SER A 75 -14.97 -15.32 -5.15
N ILE A 76 -14.32 -14.17 -5.38
CA ILE A 76 -12.95 -13.93 -4.94
C ILE A 76 -12.86 -13.90 -3.41
N TYR A 77 -13.77 -13.20 -2.75
CA TYR A 77 -13.85 -13.15 -1.29
C TYR A 77 -13.96 -14.56 -0.70
N ASP A 78 -14.92 -15.37 -1.18
CA ASP A 78 -15.14 -16.75 -0.71
C ASP A 78 -13.90 -17.62 -0.95
N ARG A 79 -13.21 -17.43 -2.08
CA ARG A 79 -11.96 -18.13 -2.39
C ARG A 79 -10.87 -17.82 -1.38
N ILE A 80 -10.66 -16.53 -1.05
CA ILE A 80 -9.66 -16.10 -0.06
C ILE A 80 -10.03 -16.66 1.33
N ILE A 81 -11.27 -16.50 1.76
CA ILE A 81 -11.75 -16.99 3.04
C ILE A 81 -11.59 -18.50 3.14
N HIS A 82 -11.91 -19.25 2.09
CA HIS A 82 -11.73 -20.70 2.07
C HIS A 82 -10.26 -21.10 2.27
N CYS A 83 -9.32 -20.39 1.69
CA CYS A 83 -7.89 -20.65 1.88
C CYS A 83 -7.44 -20.42 3.34
N VAL A 84 -8.02 -19.42 4.01
CA VAL A 84 -7.65 -19.01 5.37
C VAL A 84 -8.38 -19.85 6.42
N THR A 85 -9.63 -20.32 6.20
CA THR A 85 -10.53 -20.88 7.26
C THR A 85 -10.17 -22.27 7.77
N LYS A 86 -9.06 -22.87 7.40
CA LYS A 86 -8.68 -24.23 7.84
C LYS A 86 -8.24 -24.35 9.31
N LYS A 87 -8.19 -23.25 10.10
CA LYS A 87 -7.75 -23.24 11.50
C LYS A 87 -8.70 -22.43 12.39
N GLU A 88 -8.90 -22.85 13.64
CA GLU A 88 -9.95 -22.36 14.56
C GLU A 88 -9.54 -21.17 15.46
N HIS A 89 -8.42 -20.47 15.23
CA HIS A 89 -7.94 -19.41 16.13
C HIS A 89 -8.10 -18.00 15.56
N ARG A 90 -7.98 -16.96 16.42
CA ARG A 90 -7.89 -15.55 16.03
C ARG A 90 -6.81 -15.40 14.97
N ARG A 91 -7.13 -14.76 13.85
CA ARG A 91 -6.27 -14.68 12.68
C ARG A 91 -5.79 -13.26 12.47
N ILE A 92 -4.50 -13.12 12.30
CA ILE A 92 -3.90 -11.83 11.98
C ILE A 92 -3.82 -11.70 10.47
N VAL A 93 -4.30 -10.57 9.97
CA VAL A 93 -4.19 -10.15 8.57
C VAL A 93 -3.26 -8.94 8.51
N ILE A 94 -2.20 -9.03 7.74
CA ILE A 94 -1.29 -7.91 7.52
C ILE A 94 -1.71 -7.20 6.23
N ASN A 95 -2.10 -5.93 6.33
CA ASN A 95 -2.46 -5.09 5.20
C ASN A 95 -1.27 -4.20 4.81
N VAL A 96 -0.84 -4.31 3.56
CA VAL A 96 0.23 -3.46 3.01
C VAL A 96 -0.14 -2.96 1.62
N ALA A 97 0.48 -1.85 1.21
CA ALA A 97 0.37 -1.34 -0.15
C ALA A 97 1.74 -0.92 -0.68
N SER A 98 1.85 -0.80 -2.01
CA SER A 98 3.08 -0.35 -2.65
C SER A 98 3.34 1.14 -2.46
N SER A 99 2.30 1.96 -2.28
CA SER A 99 2.40 3.40 -2.02
C SER A 99 1.86 3.80 -0.65
N GLY A 100 2.34 4.95 -0.12
CA GLY A 100 1.83 5.51 1.13
C GLY A 100 0.35 5.84 1.07
N ILE A 101 -0.11 6.42 -0.04
CA ILE A 101 -1.53 6.80 -0.22
C ILE A 101 -2.43 5.57 -0.24
N ALA A 102 -2.09 4.54 -1.01
CA ALA A 102 -2.86 3.31 -1.06
C ALA A 102 -2.91 2.61 0.31
N SER A 103 -1.82 2.67 1.10
CA SER A 103 -1.80 2.07 2.44
C SER A 103 -2.79 2.71 3.42
N LEU A 104 -3.12 4.00 3.25
CA LEU A 104 -4.10 4.70 4.09
C LEU A 104 -5.54 4.24 3.84
N LEU A 105 -5.81 3.61 2.71
CA LEU A 105 -7.12 3.06 2.38
C LEU A 105 -7.39 1.70 3.04
N LEU A 106 -6.35 1.07 3.57
CA LEU A 106 -6.43 -0.24 4.21
C LEU A 106 -6.47 -0.09 5.74
N PRO A 107 -7.35 -0.79 6.45
CA PRO A 107 -7.36 -0.79 7.91
C PRO A 107 -5.98 -1.22 8.47
N GLY A 108 -5.36 -0.36 9.29
CA GLY A 108 -4.02 -0.61 9.83
C GLY A 108 -2.90 -0.70 8.79
N GLY A 109 -3.17 -0.28 7.54
CA GLY A 109 -2.27 -0.44 6.41
C GLY A 109 -0.95 0.32 6.56
N LYS A 110 0.11 -0.27 6.01
CA LYS A 110 1.47 0.31 5.95
C LYS A 110 2.03 0.10 4.55
N THR A 111 3.06 0.86 4.19
CA THR A 111 3.79 0.53 2.97
C THR A 111 4.52 -0.80 3.13
N ALA A 112 4.54 -1.62 2.07
CA ALA A 112 5.23 -2.90 2.09
C ALA A 112 6.72 -2.76 2.42
N HIS A 113 7.37 -1.71 1.93
CA HIS A 113 8.77 -1.40 2.24
C HIS A 113 8.99 -1.18 3.73
N SER A 114 8.16 -0.38 4.38
CA SER A 114 8.24 -0.12 5.82
C SER A 114 7.89 -1.37 6.64
N MET A 115 6.79 -2.06 6.26
CA MET A 115 6.32 -3.23 6.99
C MET A 115 7.33 -4.37 6.96
N PHE A 116 7.88 -4.69 5.79
CA PHE A 116 8.78 -5.83 5.63
C PHE A 116 10.26 -5.45 5.59
N GLY A 117 10.60 -4.17 5.74
CA GLY A 117 12.00 -3.71 5.68
C GLY A 117 12.64 -4.04 4.33
N ILE A 118 11.90 -3.88 3.24
CA ILE A 118 12.42 -4.10 1.89
C ILE A 118 13.41 -2.97 1.57
N PRO A 119 14.66 -3.27 1.19
CA PRO A 119 15.62 -2.25 0.81
C PRO A 119 15.19 -1.48 -0.44
N ILE A 120 15.61 -0.22 -0.56
CA ILE A 120 15.35 0.59 -1.76
C ILE A 120 16.16 0.02 -2.94
N GLU A 121 17.43 -0.25 -2.72
CA GLU A 121 18.27 -0.90 -3.70
C GLU A 121 18.06 -2.41 -3.70
N LEU A 122 17.68 -2.93 -4.84
CA LEU A 122 17.31 -4.33 -5.01
C LEU A 122 18.21 -5.02 -6.03
N ASN A 123 18.71 -6.18 -5.66
CA ASN A 123 19.42 -7.10 -6.55
C ASN A 123 18.91 -8.53 -6.36
N GLU A 124 19.46 -9.47 -7.13
CA GLU A 124 19.02 -10.87 -7.11
C GLU A 124 19.23 -11.54 -5.74
N ASP A 125 20.15 -11.07 -4.91
CA ASP A 125 20.50 -11.64 -3.60
C ASP A 125 19.95 -10.87 -2.41
N THR A 126 19.22 -9.78 -2.67
CA THR A 126 18.64 -8.96 -1.63
C THR A 126 17.72 -9.76 -0.70
N ILE A 127 17.78 -9.47 0.60
CA ILE A 127 16.88 -9.94 1.64
C ILE A 127 16.25 -8.75 2.37
N CYS A 128 15.09 -8.95 2.98
CA CYS A 128 14.45 -7.92 3.80
C CYS A 128 15.20 -7.71 5.13
N ARG A 129 15.19 -6.49 5.63
CA ARG A 129 15.81 -6.12 6.92
C ARG A 129 14.94 -6.54 8.10
N ILE A 130 14.79 -7.86 8.29
CA ILE A 130 14.02 -8.46 9.38
C ILE A 130 14.94 -9.38 10.18
N SER A 131 15.22 -9.03 11.43
CA SER A 131 15.89 -9.94 12.33
C SER A 131 14.96 -11.09 12.71
N LYS A 132 15.47 -12.32 12.77
CA LYS A 132 14.71 -13.53 13.08
C LYS A 132 14.06 -13.49 14.48
N ASP A 133 14.69 -12.80 15.42
CA ASP A 133 14.23 -12.65 16.81
C ASP A 133 13.51 -11.31 17.04
N SER A 134 13.03 -10.66 15.97
CA SER A 134 12.37 -9.36 16.10
C SER A 134 10.85 -9.50 16.27
N PRO A 135 10.19 -8.51 16.91
CA PRO A 135 8.74 -8.44 16.97
C PRO A 135 8.05 -8.53 15.60
N LYS A 136 8.74 -8.07 14.56
CA LYS A 136 8.27 -8.15 13.18
C LYS A 136 8.29 -9.59 12.65
N ALA A 137 9.30 -10.38 12.98
CA ALA A 137 9.36 -11.80 12.62
C ALA A 137 8.24 -12.60 13.31
N ASP A 138 7.98 -12.32 14.59
CA ASP A 138 6.88 -12.96 15.34
C ASP A 138 5.53 -12.64 14.70
N LEU A 139 5.30 -11.37 14.32
CA LEU A 139 4.06 -10.98 13.65
C LEU A 139 3.88 -11.72 12.32
N ILE A 140 4.95 -11.85 11.52
CA ILE A 140 4.93 -12.61 10.27
C ILE A 140 4.63 -14.08 10.54
N GLN A 141 5.20 -14.69 11.58
CA GLN A 141 4.93 -16.08 11.94
C GLN A 141 3.47 -16.31 12.32
N LEU A 142 2.85 -15.36 13.01
CA LEU A 142 1.46 -15.43 13.45
C LEU A 142 0.44 -15.03 12.38
N ALA A 143 0.83 -14.22 11.39
CA ALA A 143 -0.05 -13.79 10.32
C ALA A 143 -0.50 -14.99 9.47
N GLU A 144 -1.79 -15.08 9.19
CA GLU A 144 -2.39 -16.11 8.32
C GLU A 144 -2.55 -15.62 6.88
N LEU A 145 -2.76 -14.31 6.71
CA LEU A 145 -3.01 -13.67 5.42
C LEU A 145 -2.22 -12.36 5.31
N ILE A 146 -1.70 -12.11 4.15
CA ILE A 146 -1.10 -10.82 3.79
C ILE A 146 -1.86 -10.29 2.58
N ILE A 147 -2.42 -9.10 2.69
CA ILE A 147 -3.05 -8.38 1.59
C ILE A 147 -2.09 -7.27 1.16
N TRP A 148 -1.68 -7.30 -0.09
CA TRP A 148 -0.79 -6.30 -0.67
C TRP A 148 -1.48 -5.61 -1.84
N ASP A 149 -1.89 -4.37 -1.61
CA ASP A 149 -2.55 -3.54 -2.61
C ASP A 149 -1.53 -2.82 -3.50
N GLU A 150 -1.91 -2.56 -4.74
CA GLU A 150 -1.06 -1.97 -5.79
C GLU A 150 0.27 -2.73 -5.96
N ALA A 151 0.23 -4.05 -5.79
CA ALA A 151 1.40 -4.92 -5.88
C ALA A 151 2.17 -4.82 -7.22
N PRO A 152 1.51 -4.67 -8.40
CA PRO A 152 2.21 -4.50 -9.67
C PRO A 152 3.15 -3.29 -9.74
N MET A 153 2.98 -2.27 -8.90
CA MET A 153 3.88 -1.10 -8.81
C MET A 153 5.25 -1.44 -8.22
N THR A 154 5.45 -2.66 -7.73
CA THR A 154 6.68 -3.06 -7.06
C THR A 154 7.54 -3.94 -7.96
N ASN A 155 8.87 -3.71 -7.93
CA ASN A 155 9.82 -4.52 -8.68
C ASN A 155 9.78 -5.99 -8.23
N LYS A 156 9.84 -6.92 -9.18
CA LYS A 156 9.86 -8.38 -8.90
C LYS A 156 10.94 -8.81 -7.89
N LEU A 157 12.05 -8.06 -7.80
CA LEU A 157 13.14 -8.36 -6.87
C LEU A 157 12.71 -8.14 -5.40
N ALA A 158 11.78 -7.21 -5.15
CA ALA A 158 11.21 -7.03 -3.81
C ALA A 158 10.43 -8.27 -3.36
N PHE A 159 9.63 -8.86 -4.25
CA PHE A 159 8.93 -10.12 -3.95
C PHE A 159 9.89 -11.29 -3.76
N LYS A 160 10.99 -11.34 -4.51
CA LYS A 160 12.05 -12.35 -4.29
C LYS A 160 12.72 -12.16 -2.94
N ALA A 161 13.05 -10.93 -2.56
CA ALA A 161 13.63 -10.62 -1.25
C ALA A 161 12.68 -11.02 -0.12
N LEU A 162 11.38 -10.75 -0.29
CA LEU A 162 10.34 -11.12 0.67
C LEU A 162 10.20 -12.65 0.78
N ASP A 163 10.14 -13.36 -0.35
CA ASP A 163 10.06 -14.82 -0.38
C ASP A 163 11.21 -15.48 0.38
N ARG A 164 12.46 -15.04 0.15
CA ARG A 164 13.62 -15.53 0.89
C ARG A 164 13.49 -15.29 2.39
N SER A 165 13.18 -14.05 2.76
CA SER A 165 13.08 -13.66 4.17
C SER A 165 11.98 -14.42 4.90
N PHE A 166 10.85 -14.64 4.24
CA PHE A 166 9.75 -15.40 4.81
C PHE A 166 10.08 -16.88 4.96
N ARG A 167 10.72 -17.49 3.98
CA ARG A 167 11.23 -18.88 4.10
C ARG A 167 12.17 -19.02 5.28
N ASP A 168 13.09 -18.07 5.44
CA ASP A 168 14.05 -18.06 6.55
C ASP A 168 13.36 -17.94 7.91
N ILE A 169 12.36 -17.04 8.04
CA ILE A 169 11.61 -16.85 9.28
C ILE A 169 10.73 -18.08 9.59
N MET A 170 10.03 -18.60 8.59
CA MET A 170 9.12 -19.72 8.79
C MET A 170 9.86 -21.05 9.02
N THR A 171 11.09 -21.19 8.53
CA THR A 171 11.94 -22.34 8.80
C THR A 171 12.27 -22.49 10.30
N LEU A 172 12.17 -21.42 11.10
CA LEU A 172 12.28 -21.49 12.56
C LEU A 172 11.14 -22.30 13.20
N ILE A 173 9.96 -22.33 12.55
CA ILE A 173 8.82 -23.12 13.03
C ILE A 173 8.95 -24.57 12.54
N SER A 174 9.24 -24.77 11.25
CA SER A 174 9.44 -26.10 10.65
C SER A 174 10.28 -26.00 9.38
N VAL A 175 11.21 -26.92 9.22
CA VAL A 175 12.06 -27.06 8.02
C VAL A 175 11.24 -27.24 6.74
N SER A 176 10.02 -27.79 6.83
CA SER A 176 9.12 -28.00 5.68
C SER A 176 8.72 -26.70 4.97
N TYR A 177 8.77 -25.56 5.65
CA TYR A 177 8.44 -24.24 5.06
C TYR A 177 9.52 -23.70 4.13
N LYS A 178 10.74 -24.27 4.15
CA LYS A 178 11.87 -23.82 3.33
C LYS A 178 11.57 -23.85 1.84
N ASP A 179 10.86 -24.86 1.37
CA ASP A 179 10.59 -25.08 -0.04
C ASP A 179 9.26 -24.49 -0.52
N LEU A 180 8.46 -23.97 0.42
CA LEU A 180 7.18 -23.35 0.09
C LEU A 180 7.36 -21.87 -0.28
N PRO A 181 6.67 -21.40 -1.34
CA PRO A 181 6.64 -19.96 -1.65
C PRO A 181 6.22 -19.14 -0.44
N PHE A 182 6.96 -18.06 -0.18
CA PHE A 182 6.75 -17.17 0.96
C PHE A 182 6.68 -17.91 2.32
N GLY A 183 7.42 -19.03 2.47
CA GLY A 183 7.36 -19.82 3.68
C GLY A 183 5.97 -20.37 3.99
N GLY A 184 5.15 -20.64 2.97
CA GLY A 184 3.78 -21.16 3.12
C GLY A 184 2.74 -20.15 3.60
N LYS A 185 3.04 -18.84 3.59
CA LYS A 185 2.06 -17.78 3.86
C LYS A 185 1.11 -17.56 2.70
N ILE A 186 -0.15 -17.26 3.02
CA ILE A 186 -1.14 -16.87 2.01
C ILE A 186 -0.95 -15.39 1.72
N ILE A 187 -0.69 -15.05 0.45
CA ILE A 187 -0.52 -13.68 0.00
C ILE A 187 -1.52 -13.39 -1.11
N VAL A 188 -2.30 -12.33 -0.92
CA VAL A 188 -3.22 -11.79 -1.91
C VAL A 188 -2.61 -10.50 -2.45
N LEU A 189 -2.34 -10.47 -3.76
CA LEU A 189 -1.82 -9.32 -4.48
C LEU A 189 -2.96 -8.66 -5.24
N GLY A 190 -3.28 -7.42 -4.90
CA GLY A 190 -4.23 -6.58 -5.63
C GLY A 190 -3.51 -5.60 -6.55
N GLY A 191 -4.16 -5.22 -7.65
CA GLY A 191 -3.66 -4.17 -8.54
C GLY A 191 -3.99 -4.40 -9.99
N ASP A 192 -3.60 -3.45 -10.83
CA ASP A 192 -3.85 -3.45 -12.27
C ASP A 192 -2.55 -3.19 -13.03
N PHE A 193 -2.17 -4.12 -13.90
CA PHE A 193 -0.96 -3.99 -14.73
C PHE A 193 -1.07 -2.89 -15.78
N GLN A 194 -2.26 -2.41 -16.11
CA GLN A 194 -2.47 -1.33 -17.08
C GLN A 194 -2.20 0.05 -16.48
N GLN A 195 -2.24 0.18 -15.15
CA GLN A 195 -2.00 1.45 -14.46
C GLN A 195 -0.53 1.70 -14.14
N VAL A 196 0.32 0.69 -14.28
CA VAL A 196 1.65 0.71 -13.69
C VAL A 196 2.74 0.97 -14.71
N LEU A 197 3.49 2.02 -14.43
CA LEU A 197 4.87 2.16 -14.89
C LEU A 197 5.78 1.97 -13.68
N LEU A 198 6.53 0.88 -13.67
CA LEU A 198 7.65 0.74 -12.73
C LEU A 198 8.65 1.86 -13.03
N ALA A 199 8.86 2.74 -12.05
CA ALA A 199 9.86 3.80 -12.17
C ALA A 199 11.26 3.19 -11.98
N ILE A 200 11.93 2.88 -13.08
CA ILE A 200 13.32 2.42 -13.09
C ILE A 200 14.14 3.47 -13.83
N PRO A 201 15.01 4.22 -13.12
CA PRO A 201 15.80 5.27 -13.74
C PRO A 201 16.58 4.76 -14.95
N LYS A 202 16.46 5.48 -16.08
CA LYS A 202 17.16 5.19 -17.34
C LYS A 202 16.88 3.82 -17.98
N ALA A 203 15.86 3.07 -17.50
CA ALA A 203 15.51 1.77 -18.04
C ALA A 203 14.80 1.88 -19.40
N SER A 204 15.07 0.92 -20.27
CA SER A 204 14.31 0.71 -21.50
C SER A 204 12.92 0.15 -21.20
N HIS A 205 11.99 0.25 -22.14
CA HIS A 205 10.66 -0.35 -22.02
C HIS A 205 10.72 -1.85 -21.72
N ALA A 206 11.63 -2.58 -22.36
CA ALA A 206 11.82 -4.01 -22.12
C ALA A 206 12.25 -4.32 -20.68
N GLU A 207 13.17 -3.52 -20.12
CA GLU A 207 13.63 -3.66 -18.73
C GLU A 207 12.49 -3.39 -17.74
N ILE A 208 11.66 -2.38 -18.00
CA ILE A 208 10.48 -2.10 -17.16
C ILE A 208 9.51 -3.29 -17.15
N VAL A 209 9.18 -3.84 -18.32
CA VAL A 209 8.31 -5.01 -18.42
C VAL A 209 8.90 -6.23 -17.72
N LEU A 210 10.22 -6.45 -17.90
CA LEU A 210 10.92 -7.57 -17.26
C LEU A 210 11.09 -7.39 -15.75
N ALA A 211 10.93 -6.20 -15.21
CA ALA A 211 11.02 -5.93 -13.77
C ALA A 211 9.70 -6.20 -13.03
N SER A 212 8.59 -6.38 -13.73
CA SER A 212 7.29 -6.62 -13.11
C SER A 212 7.14 -8.05 -12.57
N ILE A 213 6.22 -8.25 -11.62
CA ILE A 213 6.01 -9.53 -10.90
C ILE A 213 5.66 -10.69 -11.83
N ASN A 214 4.95 -10.44 -12.93
CA ASN A 214 4.60 -11.47 -13.90
C ASN A 214 5.81 -12.08 -14.63
N SER A 215 6.94 -11.38 -14.63
CA SER A 215 8.24 -11.90 -15.13
C SER A 215 9.06 -12.64 -14.07
N SER A 216 8.55 -12.76 -12.84
CA SER A 216 9.20 -13.49 -11.76
C SER A 216 8.97 -15.00 -11.85
N ILE A 217 9.96 -15.78 -11.39
CA ILE A 217 9.78 -17.24 -11.20
C ILE A 217 8.68 -17.57 -10.18
N LEU A 218 8.33 -16.62 -9.30
CA LEU A 218 7.25 -16.78 -8.33
C LEU A 218 5.87 -16.76 -9.01
N TRP A 219 5.74 -16.15 -10.20
CA TRP A 219 4.46 -15.99 -10.90
C TRP A 219 3.72 -17.31 -11.10
N LYS A 220 4.44 -18.39 -11.39
CA LYS A 220 3.86 -19.73 -11.56
C LYS A 220 3.12 -20.28 -10.33
N HIS A 221 3.32 -19.68 -9.16
CA HIS A 221 2.67 -20.07 -7.90
C HIS A 221 1.44 -19.24 -7.58
N PHE A 222 1.15 -18.20 -8.38
CA PHE A 222 -0.03 -17.38 -8.21
C PHE A 222 -1.21 -17.92 -9.02
N GLU A 223 -2.38 -17.92 -8.39
CA GLU A 223 -3.66 -18.05 -9.06
C GLU A 223 -4.15 -16.65 -9.44
N VAL A 224 -4.37 -16.39 -10.72
CA VAL A 224 -4.82 -15.08 -11.19
C VAL A 224 -6.34 -15.05 -11.23
N LEU A 225 -6.91 -14.14 -10.44
CA LEU A 225 -8.35 -13.89 -10.37
C LEU A 225 -8.62 -12.49 -10.98
N THR A 226 -9.55 -12.40 -11.91
CA THR A 226 -9.83 -11.18 -12.66
C THR A 226 -11.21 -10.64 -12.34
N LEU A 227 -11.32 -9.33 -12.08
CA LEU A 227 -12.56 -8.58 -12.01
C LEU A 227 -12.79 -7.91 -13.35
N THR A 228 -13.97 -8.10 -13.95
CA THR A 228 -14.30 -7.59 -15.29
C THR A 228 -15.40 -6.55 -15.27
N LYS A 229 -16.17 -6.46 -14.18
CA LYS A 229 -17.28 -5.52 -14.05
C LYS A 229 -16.84 -4.15 -13.51
N ASP A 230 -17.14 -3.11 -14.23
CA ASP A 230 -16.97 -1.73 -13.78
C ASP A 230 -18.13 -1.27 -12.90
N MET A 231 -17.94 -1.29 -11.59
CA MET A 231 -18.96 -0.90 -10.61
C MET A 231 -19.24 0.62 -10.60
N ARG A 232 -18.31 1.45 -11.09
CA ARG A 232 -18.52 2.90 -11.19
C ARG A 232 -19.59 3.22 -12.22
N LEU A 233 -19.68 2.43 -13.29
CA LEU A 233 -20.74 2.55 -14.28
C LEU A 233 -22.11 2.12 -13.73
N GLU A 234 -22.15 1.12 -12.86
CA GLU A 234 -23.40 0.61 -12.28
C GLU A 234 -24.03 1.62 -11.27
N SER A 235 -23.24 2.52 -10.69
CA SER A 235 -23.71 3.53 -9.73
C SER A 235 -24.43 4.72 -10.38
N VAL A 236 -24.35 4.88 -11.70
CA VAL A 236 -24.91 6.03 -12.43
C VAL A 236 -26.38 5.80 -12.76
N THR A 237 -27.26 6.55 -12.11
CA THR A 237 -28.73 6.45 -12.28
C THR A 237 -29.27 7.17 -13.53
N ASN A 238 -28.52 8.12 -14.08
CA ASN A 238 -28.97 8.92 -15.25
C ASN A 238 -28.49 8.30 -16.56
N GLN A 239 -29.43 7.85 -17.40
CA GLN A 239 -29.13 7.14 -18.66
C GLN A 239 -28.39 7.99 -19.71
N SER A 240 -28.53 9.32 -19.73
CA SER A 240 -27.80 10.19 -20.67
C SER A 240 -26.31 10.23 -20.26
N ASN A 241 -26.05 10.48 -18.99
CA ASN A 241 -24.69 10.53 -18.44
C ASN A 241 -24.01 9.17 -18.51
N LEU A 242 -24.77 8.06 -18.38
CA LEU A 242 -24.24 6.71 -18.47
C LEU A 242 -23.61 6.41 -19.84
N LYS A 243 -24.23 6.88 -20.95
CA LYS A 243 -23.71 6.65 -22.31
C LYS A 243 -22.39 7.41 -22.54
N GLU A 244 -22.32 8.67 -22.11
CA GLU A 244 -21.12 9.49 -22.23
C GLU A 244 -19.98 8.93 -21.36
N LEU A 245 -20.31 8.59 -20.13
CA LEU A 245 -19.36 8.01 -19.19
C LEU A 245 -18.82 6.68 -19.70
N LYS A 246 -19.69 5.79 -20.20
CA LYS A 246 -19.27 4.51 -20.78
C LYS A 246 -18.35 4.71 -21.99
N ARG A 247 -18.67 5.66 -22.89
CA ARG A 247 -17.81 5.99 -24.03
C ARG A 247 -16.44 6.49 -23.59
N PHE A 248 -16.40 7.28 -22.54
CA PHE A 248 -15.12 7.77 -21.95
C PHE A 248 -14.31 6.64 -21.35
N PHE A 249 -14.93 5.75 -20.56
CA PHE A 249 -14.24 4.58 -19.99
C PHE A 249 -13.75 3.62 -21.08
N ASP A 250 -14.57 3.32 -22.09
CA ASP A 250 -14.16 2.48 -23.20
C ASP A 250 -12.97 3.09 -23.95
N TRP A 251 -12.93 4.41 -24.10
CA TRP A 251 -11.81 5.12 -24.73
C TRP A 251 -10.54 5.05 -23.90
N ILE A 252 -10.59 5.30 -22.59
CA ILE A 252 -9.45 5.16 -21.67
C ILE A 252 -8.93 3.71 -21.68
N LEU A 253 -9.81 2.73 -21.60
CA LEU A 253 -9.45 1.32 -21.62
C LEU A 253 -8.71 0.96 -22.91
N GLN A 254 -9.19 1.43 -24.07
CA GLN A 254 -8.53 1.20 -25.35
C GLN A 254 -7.15 1.86 -25.43
N ILE A 255 -6.93 3.02 -24.77
CA ILE A 255 -5.58 3.62 -24.63
C ILE A 255 -4.69 2.70 -23.81
N GLY A 256 -5.15 2.27 -22.64
CA GLY A 256 -4.39 1.40 -21.74
C GLY A 256 -4.01 0.04 -22.37
N GLU A 257 -4.88 -0.49 -23.22
CA GLU A 257 -4.65 -1.72 -23.97
C GLU A 257 -3.85 -1.51 -25.27
N GLY A 258 -3.52 -0.29 -25.65
CA GLY A 258 -2.83 0.04 -26.89
C GLY A 258 -3.63 -0.24 -28.15
N ARG A 259 -4.98 -0.28 -28.05
CA ARG A 259 -5.86 -0.61 -29.18
C ARG A 259 -6.16 0.59 -30.09
N ILE A 260 -5.94 1.80 -29.60
CA ILE A 260 -6.15 3.03 -30.38
C ILE A 260 -4.87 3.83 -30.45
N GLY A 261 -4.72 4.53 -31.57
CA GLY A 261 -3.59 5.39 -31.86
C GLY A 261 -2.92 5.03 -33.18
N THR A 262 -2.03 5.89 -33.62
CA THR A 262 -1.21 5.70 -34.84
C THR A 262 0.24 5.64 -34.45
N ILE A 263 0.96 4.62 -34.93
CA ILE A 263 2.40 4.51 -34.67
C ILE A 263 3.13 5.42 -35.66
N ILE A 264 3.82 6.43 -35.12
CA ILE A 264 4.68 7.34 -35.90
C ILE A 264 6.05 7.38 -35.21
N ASN A 265 7.11 7.02 -35.93
CA ASN A 265 8.48 6.99 -35.42
C ASN A 265 8.61 6.20 -34.08
N GLU A 266 8.06 4.98 -34.06
CA GLU A 266 8.06 4.09 -32.89
C GLU A 266 7.27 4.61 -31.66
N LYS A 267 6.55 5.72 -31.79
CA LYS A 267 5.68 6.29 -30.76
C LYS A 267 4.23 6.11 -31.12
N LEU A 268 3.42 5.68 -30.16
CA LEU A 268 1.98 5.61 -30.30
C LEU A 268 1.39 6.99 -30.05
N LEU A 269 0.83 7.61 -31.07
CA LEU A 269 0.11 8.88 -30.98
C LEU A 269 -1.37 8.60 -30.84
N VAL A 270 -1.96 9.06 -29.74
CA VAL A 270 -3.39 8.98 -29.46
C VAL A 270 -4.02 10.34 -29.69
N GLN A 271 -5.09 10.37 -30.49
CA GLN A 271 -5.88 11.57 -30.67
C GLN A 271 -6.80 11.78 -29.45
N ILE A 272 -6.63 12.91 -28.77
CA ILE A 272 -7.50 13.30 -27.66
C ILE A 272 -8.77 13.94 -28.22
N PRO A 273 -9.98 13.52 -27.78
CA PRO A 273 -11.22 14.18 -28.19
C PRO A 273 -11.23 15.67 -27.84
N ASN A 274 -11.80 16.49 -28.73
CA ASN A 274 -11.82 17.96 -28.56
C ASN A 274 -12.48 18.41 -27.25
N GLU A 275 -13.42 17.65 -26.75
CA GLU A 275 -14.10 17.90 -25.46
C GLU A 275 -13.16 17.83 -24.22
N PHE A 276 -12.01 17.16 -24.36
CA PHE A 276 -11.00 17.06 -23.31
C PHE A 276 -9.76 17.92 -23.58
N LEU A 277 -9.76 18.69 -24.68
CA LEU A 277 -8.65 19.56 -25.01
C LEU A 277 -8.82 20.93 -24.35
N ILE A 278 -7.79 21.32 -23.62
CA ILE A 278 -7.58 22.70 -23.21
C ILE A 278 -6.66 23.30 -24.28
N PHE A 279 -7.15 24.28 -25.03
CA PHE A 279 -6.33 24.94 -26.06
C PHE A 279 -5.34 25.87 -25.37
N PRO A 280 -4.02 25.65 -25.54
CA PRO A 280 -3.02 26.42 -24.83
C PRO A 280 -2.99 27.88 -25.37
N SER A 281 -2.93 28.83 -24.43
CA SER A 281 -2.57 30.21 -24.67
C SER A 281 -1.02 30.39 -24.59
N ASP A 282 -0.58 31.58 -24.26
CA ASP A 282 0.85 31.88 -24.02
C ASP A 282 1.36 31.22 -22.72
N ASN A 283 0.47 30.91 -21.78
CA ASN A 283 0.81 30.22 -20.52
C ASN A 283 -0.07 28.97 -20.30
N PRO A 284 0.40 27.81 -20.75
CA PRO A 284 -0.34 26.54 -20.60
C PRO A 284 -0.65 26.13 -19.14
N ILE A 285 0.19 26.56 -18.18
CA ILE A 285 -0.03 26.27 -16.75
C ILE A 285 -1.23 27.04 -16.23
N ASP A 286 -1.36 28.33 -16.57
CA ASP A 286 -2.56 29.12 -16.21
C ASP A 286 -3.83 28.52 -16.83
N ASP A 287 -3.74 28.06 -18.08
CA ASP A 287 -4.88 27.49 -18.80
C ASP A 287 -5.42 26.24 -18.09
N ILE A 288 -4.54 25.31 -17.70
CA ILE A 288 -4.97 24.09 -17.01
C ILE A 288 -5.46 24.40 -15.59
N ILE A 289 -4.80 25.32 -14.86
CA ILE A 289 -5.24 25.72 -13.51
C ILE A 289 -6.62 26.35 -13.58
N ASN A 290 -6.86 27.30 -14.50
CA ASN A 290 -8.16 27.93 -14.65
C ASN A 290 -9.27 26.97 -15.08
N ALA A 291 -8.93 25.97 -15.91
CA ALA A 291 -9.88 24.96 -16.34
C ALA A 291 -10.30 24.02 -15.20
N ILE A 292 -9.36 23.61 -14.35
CA ILE A 292 -9.63 22.65 -13.26
C ILE A 292 -10.05 23.36 -11.97
N TYR A 293 -9.43 24.50 -11.66
CA TYR A 293 -9.64 25.29 -10.45
C TYR A 293 -10.11 26.70 -10.75
N PRO A 294 -11.32 26.89 -11.35
CA PRO A 294 -11.84 28.21 -11.65
C PRO A 294 -11.95 29.06 -10.39
N ASP A 295 -11.49 30.30 -10.44
CA ASP A 295 -11.52 31.24 -9.31
C ASP A 295 -10.81 30.71 -8.04
N ILE A 296 -9.70 29.98 -8.20
CA ILE A 296 -8.96 29.33 -7.08
C ILE A 296 -8.69 30.31 -5.93
N VAL A 297 -8.34 31.55 -6.22
CA VAL A 297 -8.04 32.58 -5.21
C VAL A 297 -9.24 32.91 -4.33
N ARG A 298 -10.47 32.72 -4.83
CA ARG A 298 -11.69 32.92 -4.03
C ARG A 298 -12.11 31.70 -3.23
N ASN A 299 -11.73 30.52 -3.74
CA ASN A 299 -12.21 29.24 -3.22
C ASN A 299 -11.15 28.46 -2.41
N PHE A 300 -9.94 29.04 -2.18
CA PHE A 300 -8.83 28.30 -1.58
C PHE A 300 -9.06 27.88 -0.11
N ASP A 301 -9.97 28.54 0.61
CA ASP A 301 -10.36 28.15 1.98
C ASP A 301 -11.47 27.09 2.02
N ASP A 302 -12.08 26.76 0.87
CA ASP A 302 -13.11 25.73 0.77
C ASP A 302 -12.48 24.35 0.52
N THR A 303 -12.44 23.53 1.55
CA THR A 303 -11.91 22.16 1.46
C THR A 303 -12.69 21.29 0.48
N GLY A 304 -14.00 21.50 0.32
CA GLY A 304 -14.84 20.79 -0.65
C GLY A 304 -14.48 21.12 -2.10
N PHE A 305 -13.97 22.33 -2.35
CA PHE A 305 -13.55 22.76 -3.68
C PHE A 305 -12.40 21.90 -4.25
N PHE A 306 -11.51 21.39 -3.38
CA PHE A 306 -10.37 20.57 -3.77
C PHE A 306 -10.64 19.06 -3.77
N GLN A 307 -11.69 18.59 -3.11
CA GLN A 307 -11.96 17.15 -2.94
C GLN A 307 -12.17 16.42 -4.26
N ASP A 308 -12.85 17.07 -5.22
CA ASP A 308 -13.25 16.45 -6.48
C ASP A 308 -12.37 16.87 -7.67
N ARG A 309 -11.29 17.59 -7.42
CA ARG A 309 -10.41 18.15 -8.47
C ARG A 309 -8.97 17.81 -8.25
N ALA A 310 -8.27 17.43 -9.32
CA ALA A 310 -6.83 17.21 -9.31
C ALA A 310 -6.22 17.48 -10.69
N ILE A 311 -4.99 18.00 -10.70
CA ILE A 311 -4.15 18.05 -11.89
C ILE A 311 -3.10 16.95 -11.74
N LEU A 312 -3.03 16.06 -12.72
CA LEU A 312 -2.07 14.95 -12.74
C LEU A 312 -1.03 15.18 -13.81
N ALA A 313 0.24 14.95 -13.48
CA ALA A 313 1.34 15.01 -14.43
C ALA A 313 2.24 13.77 -14.32
N LEU A 314 2.91 13.41 -15.41
CA LEU A 314 3.79 12.23 -15.48
C LEU A 314 5.15 12.47 -14.82
N LYS A 315 5.58 13.72 -14.71
CA LYS A 315 6.88 14.09 -14.15
C LYS A 315 6.70 14.90 -12.88
N VAL A 316 7.53 14.63 -11.88
CA VAL A 316 7.48 15.32 -10.58
C VAL A 316 7.78 16.82 -10.76
N GLU A 317 8.73 17.16 -11.62
CA GLU A 317 9.11 18.55 -11.91
C GLU A 317 7.93 19.39 -12.41
N ILE A 318 7.05 18.81 -13.24
CA ILE A 318 5.83 19.48 -13.70
C ILE A 318 4.81 19.63 -12.56
N VAL A 319 4.70 18.63 -11.68
CA VAL A 319 3.83 18.73 -10.50
C VAL A 319 4.30 19.85 -9.58
N GLU A 320 5.60 19.96 -9.34
CA GLU A 320 6.22 21.01 -8.53
C GLU A 320 6.00 22.38 -9.15
N GLU A 321 6.24 22.51 -10.46
CA GLU A 321 6.02 23.76 -11.19
C GLU A 321 4.56 24.26 -11.09
N ILE A 322 3.58 23.34 -11.22
CA ILE A 322 2.15 23.68 -11.08
C ILE A 322 1.83 24.05 -9.64
N ASN A 323 2.36 23.32 -8.66
CA ASN A 323 2.14 23.60 -7.25
C ASN A 323 2.71 24.96 -6.85
N ASP A 324 3.94 25.25 -7.25
CA ASP A 324 4.59 26.54 -6.98
C ASP A 324 3.82 27.70 -7.63
N HIS A 325 3.34 27.50 -8.87
CA HIS A 325 2.53 28.49 -9.53
C HIS A 325 1.22 28.75 -8.78
N ILE A 326 0.51 27.70 -8.33
CA ILE A 326 -0.72 27.83 -7.53
C ILE A 326 -0.42 28.54 -6.20
N LEU A 327 0.66 28.19 -5.51
CA LEU A 327 1.06 28.83 -4.26
C LEU A 327 1.32 30.32 -4.41
N GLN A 328 1.91 30.75 -5.54
CA GLN A 328 2.13 32.16 -5.84
C GLN A 328 0.83 32.95 -6.09
N LEU A 329 -0.23 32.29 -6.53
CA LEU A 329 -1.54 32.92 -6.71
C LEU A 329 -2.26 33.18 -5.38
N LEU A 330 -1.88 32.49 -4.29
CA LEU A 330 -2.55 32.60 -3.01
C LEU A 330 -2.15 33.89 -2.28
N PRO A 331 -3.12 34.66 -1.72
CA PRO A 331 -2.85 35.94 -1.03
C PRO A 331 -2.29 35.72 0.38
N ARG A 332 -1.25 34.92 0.56
CA ARG A 332 -0.62 34.61 1.86
C ARG A 332 0.89 34.83 1.79
N THR A 333 1.49 35.11 2.94
CA THR A 333 2.93 35.22 3.08
C THR A 333 3.55 33.86 3.35
N GLU A 334 4.61 33.54 2.65
CA GLU A 334 5.43 32.37 2.88
C GLU A 334 6.10 32.42 4.25
N LYS A 335 6.16 31.27 4.93
CA LYS A 335 6.92 31.10 6.15
C LYS A 335 7.75 29.82 6.06
N GLU A 336 9.06 30.00 6.11
CA GLU A 336 10.01 28.90 6.08
C GLU A 336 10.13 28.22 7.45
N TYR A 337 10.07 26.90 7.48
CA TYR A 337 10.34 26.08 8.65
C TYR A 337 11.48 25.13 8.30
N LEU A 338 12.65 25.37 8.88
CA LEU A 338 13.81 24.50 8.66
C LEU A 338 13.65 23.21 9.48
N SER A 339 13.87 22.08 8.84
CA SER A 339 13.96 20.77 9.48
C SER A 339 15.41 20.45 9.83
N ALA A 340 15.63 19.67 10.89
CA ALA A 340 16.93 19.15 11.29
C ALA A 340 17.12 17.68 10.86
N ASP A 341 16.45 17.26 9.80
CA ASP A 341 16.53 15.89 9.30
C ASP A 341 17.94 15.58 8.80
N SER A 342 18.39 14.37 9.07
CA SER A 342 19.65 13.85 8.58
C SER A 342 19.47 12.50 7.95
N ILE A 343 20.21 12.20 6.89
CA ILE A 343 20.20 10.89 6.23
C ILE A 343 20.76 9.86 7.21
N CYS A 344 20.04 8.77 7.40
CA CYS A 344 20.49 7.69 8.27
C CYS A 344 21.79 7.11 7.70
N GLY A 345 22.81 6.91 8.55
CA GLY A 345 24.13 6.44 8.10
C GLY A 345 24.14 5.08 7.37
N SER A 346 23.05 4.30 7.47
CA SER A 346 22.82 3.08 6.67
C SER A 346 22.48 3.37 5.20
N ASP A 347 22.03 4.58 4.88
CA ASP A 347 21.60 5.01 3.55
C ASP A 347 22.64 5.94 2.89
N ALA A 348 23.73 6.24 3.58
CA ALA A 348 24.82 7.13 3.14
C ALA A 348 25.65 6.59 1.96
N TYR A 349 25.36 5.39 1.46
CA TYR A 349 25.95 4.84 0.23
C TYR A 349 25.09 5.04 -1.01
N CYS A 350 23.88 5.60 -0.87
CA CYS A 350 23.14 6.13 -2.01
C CYS A 350 23.68 7.51 -2.31
N GLU A 351 24.43 7.68 -3.38
CA GLU A 351 24.67 8.99 -4.00
C GLU A 351 23.30 9.51 -4.45
N VAL A 352 22.58 10.12 -3.54
CA VAL A 352 21.48 10.99 -3.88
C VAL A 352 22.17 12.31 -4.27
N ASP A 353 22.29 12.55 -5.57
CA ASP A 353 22.57 13.90 -6.07
C ASP A 353 21.49 14.81 -5.48
N VAL A 354 21.87 15.54 -4.44
CA VAL A 354 21.09 16.62 -3.86
C VAL A 354 21.52 17.87 -4.61
N ASP A 355 20.88 18.13 -5.75
CA ASP A 355 20.83 19.45 -6.39
C ASP A 355 19.42 20.02 -6.25
#